data_79cb096e495dd2ab396a5c088eedcb4b
#
_entry.id   79cb096e495dd2ab396a5c088eedcb4b
#
_cell.length_a   1.000
_cell.length_b   1.000
_cell.length_c   1.000
_cell.angle_alpha   90.00
_cell.angle_beta   90.00
_cell.angle_gamma   90.00
#
_symmetry.space_group_name_H-M   'P 1'
#
loop_
_entity.id
_entity.type
_entity.pdbx_description
1 polymer ?
#
loop_
_entity_poly.entity_id
_entity_poly.type
_entity_poly.pdbx_seq_one_letter_code
_entity_poly.pdbx_strand_id
1 'polypeptide(L)'
;MSLPELIGIAARLTPRRLWNLAAVLSSYALTRLLRRPVQWGLPVTISIEPTTACNLRCPECPSGLRAFTRPTGNLRADFFRHTMAELHRDLMVLIFYFQGEPFIHPQFLDMVRHARALGLYTITSTNGHFFDDETARKTVESGLDRLIISLDGATQETYEQYRIGGRLETVLAGARRLVHWKKRLGKHHPRLVFQMLVVRPNEHEIEEIRRLARETGVDEVRLKTAQVYDYRHGNPLIPTLERFSRYRPNPDGSWSVKRALANHCWKLWHACVITWDGVVVPCCFDKDARHRMGDLKNNSFRALWHGEPYRQFRSAILQGRDKIDICTNCTEGCRVWG
;
A
#
# COMPACT_ATOMS: atom_id res chain seq x y z
N MET A 1 -7.51 9.88 -3.34
CA MET A 1 -8.30 9.62 -2.11
C MET A 1 -9.76 9.96 -2.39
N SER A 2 -10.73 9.19 -1.89
CA SER A 2 -12.16 9.51 -2.00
C SER A 2 -12.58 10.54 -0.94
N LEU A 3 -13.70 11.24 -1.16
CA LEU A 3 -14.22 12.22 -0.20
C LEU A 3 -14.45 11.63 1.21
N PRO A 4 -15.04 10.42 1.38
CA PRO A 4 -15.18 9.80 2.70
C PRO A 4 -13.84 9.52 3.39
N GLU A 5 -12.78 9.18 2.64
CA GLU A 5 -11.43 9.01 3.22
C GLU A 5 -10.87 10.34 3.73
N LEU A 6 -11.02 11.41 2.95
CA LEU A 6 -10.60 12.75 3.38
C LEU A 6 -11.30 13.17 4.66
N ILE A 7 -12.62 12.98 4.74
CA ILE A 7 -13.41 13.27 5.95
C ILE A 7 -12.92 12.42 7.13
N GLY A 8 -12.71 11.11 6.93
CA GLY A 8 -12.23 10.22 7.98
C GLY A 8 -10.84 10.57 8.52
N ILE A 9 -9.94 11.05 7.67
CA ILE A 9 -8.62 11.56 8.07
C ILE A 9 -8.75 12.91 8.75
N ALA A 10 -9.55 13.82 8.19
CA ALA A 10 -9.77 15.15 8.75
C ALA A 10 -10.36 15.12 10.17
N ALA A 11 -11.28 14.19 10.44
CA ALA A 11 -11.85 13.97 11.77
C ALA A 11 -10.83 13.56 12.84
N ARG A 12 -9.60 13.19 12.45
CA ARG A 12 -8.52 12.77 13.36
C ARG A 12 -7.37 13.76 13.45
N LEU A 13 -7.53 14.92 12.83
CA LEU A 13 -6.52 15.97 12.89
C LEU A 13 -6.46 16.56 14.31
N THR A 14 -5.23 16.64 14.81
CA THR A 14 -4.89 17.36 16.04
C THR A 14 -4.03 18.57 15.65
N PRO A 15 -3.91 19.61 16.50
CA PRO A 15 -3.03 20.74 16.22
C PRO A 15 -1.59 20.30 15.86
N ARG A 16 -1.07 19.27 16.55
CA ARG A 16 0.26 18.73 16.28
C ARG A 16 0.36 18.05 14.90
N ARG A 17 -0.65 17.27 14.51
CA ARG A 17 -0.70 16.62 13.17
C ARG A 17 -0.82 17.67 12.06
N LEU A 18 -1.60 18.74 12.27
CA LEU A 18 -1.69 19.85 11.33
C LEU A 18 -0.36 20.58 11.19
N TRP A 19 0.31 20.88 12.30
CA TRP A 19 1.64 21.50 12.29
C TRP A 19 2.65 20.60 11.56
N ASN A 20 2.67 19.32 11.86
CA ASN A 20 3.56 18.36 11.18
C ASN A 20 3.27 18.30 9.67
N LEU A 21 2.00 18.27 9.26
CA LEU A 21 1.61 18.30 7.85
C LEU A 21 2.08 19.60 7.17
N ALA A 22 1.91 20.76 7.81
CA ALA A 22 2.40 22.04 7.30
C ALA A 22 3.93 22.03 7.14
N ALA A 23 4.66 21.51 8.14
CA ALA A 23 6.11 21.37 8.07
C ALA A 23 6.57 20.45 6.91
N VAL A 24 5.86 19.32 6.67
CA VAL A 24 6.14 18.42 5.54
C VAL A 24 5.88 19.09 4.20
N LEU A 25 4.74 19.79 4.04
CA LEU A 25 4.39 20.50 2.81
C LEU A 25 5.38 21.62 2.51
N SER A 26 5.70 22.44 3.51
CA SER A 26 6.66 23.55 3.37
C SER A 26 8.05 23.06 3.03
N SER A 27 8.53 21.98 3.70
CA SER A 27 9.84 21.41 3.39
C SER A 27 9.90 20.82 1.99
N TYR A 28 8.83 20.19 1.51
CA TYR A 28 8.77 19.71 0.14
C TYR A 28 8.74 20.86 -0.88
N ALA A 29 7.96 21.91 -0.64
CA ALA A 29 7.91 23.09 -1.49
C ALA A 29 9.31 23.77 -1.58
N LEU A 30 9.97 23.96 -0.44
CA LEU A 30 11.33 24.52 -0.39
C LEU A 30 12.34 23.62 -1.09
N THR A 31 12.24 22.30 -0.93
CA THR A 31 13.08 21.35 -1.66
C THR A 31 12.93 21.51 -3.17
N ARG A 32 11.70 21.68 -3.67
CA ARG A 32 11.42 21.89 -5.09
C ARG A 32 12.02 23.21 -5.61
N LEU A 33 11.94 24.25 -4.80
CA LEU A 33 12.48 25.58 -5.13
C LEU A 33 14.01 25.59 -5.10
N LEU A 34 14.61 25.08 -4.02
CA LEU A 34 16.05 25.15 -3.76
C LEU A 34 16.84 24.01 -4.43
N ARG A 35 16.17 23.00 -4.97
CA ARG A 35 16.76 21.78 -5.55
C ARG A 35 17.74 21.05 -4.62
N ARG A 36 17.53 21.16 -3.31
CA ARG A 36 18.25 20.46 -2.25
C ARG A 36 17.29 19.91 -1.21
N PRO A 37 17.61 18.78 -0.54
CA PRO A 37 16.73 18.20 0.47
C PRO A 37 16.53 19.14 1.65
N VAL A 38 15.26 19.51 1.92
CA VAL A 38 14.82 20.17 3.15
C VAL A 38 13.79 19.25 3.77
N GLN A 39 13.93 18.91 5.05
CA GLN A 39 13.00 18.04 5.76
C GLN A 39 12.85 18.51 7.22
N TRP A 40 11.66 18.98 7.57
CA TRP A 40 11.36 19.48 8.91
C TRP A 40 10.39 18.56 9.67
N GLY A 41 9.33 18.10 9.01
CA GLY A 41 8.31 17.26 9.61
C GLY A 41 8.67 15.77 9.56
N LEU A 42 7.87 14.97 10.30
CA LEU A 42 7.86 13.51 10.25
C LEU A 42 6.84 13.02 9.21
N PRO A 43 6.92 11.76 8.74
CA PRO A 43 5.93 11.26 7.78
C PRO A 43 4.52 11.30 8.38
N VAL A 44 3.56 11.69 7.56
CA VAL A 44 2.14 11.69 7.92
C VAL A 44 1.45 10.38 7.56
N THR A 45 2.11 9.53 6.76
CA THR A 45 1.66 8.20 6.37
C THR A 45 2.80 7.20 6.53
N ILE A 46 2.52 6.08 7.17
CA ILE A 46 3.48 4.96 7.27
C ILE A 46 2.79 3.68 6.82
N SER A 47 3.46 2.90 5.97
CA SER A 47 3.11 1.50 5.76
C SER A 47 3.92 0.66 6.73
N ILE A 48 3.28 -0.27 7.41
CA ILE A 48 3.94 -1.27 8.24
C ILE A 48 3.60 -2.66 7.73
N GLU A 49 4.58 -3.55 7.69
CA GLU A 49 4.43 -4.91 7.19
C GLU A 49 4.07 -5.86 8.34
N PRO A 50 2.82 -6.36 8.43
CA PRO A 50 2.48 -7.30 9.51
C PRO A 50 3.16 -8.65 9.36
N THR A 51 3.31 -9.13 8.12
CA THR A 51 3.93 -10.43 7.80
C THR A 51 4.42 -10.44 6.36
N THR A 52 5.38 -11.30 6.07
CA THR A 52 5.80 -11.61 4.69
C THR A 52 5.07 -12.84 4.13
N ALA A 53 4.38 -13.62 4.97
CA ALA A 53 3.68 -14.83 4.56
C ALA A 53 2.46 -14.52 3.70
N CYS A 54 2.22 -15.32 2.67
CA CYS A 54 1.02 -15.27 1.84
C CYS A 54 0.63 -16.69 1.41
N ASN A 55 -0.68 -16.95 1.34
CA ASN A 55 -1.24 -18.22 0.86
C ASN A 55 -1.36 -18.30 -0.67
N LEU A 56 -1.22 -17.18 -1.40
CA LEU A 56 -1.29 -17.12 -2.86
C LEU A 56 0.09 -17.06 -3.52
N ARG A 57 0.12 -17.29 -4.85
CA ARG A 57 1.34 -17.30 -5.68
C ARG A 57 1.24 -16.33 -6.87
N CYS A 58 0.83 -15.10 -6.61
CA CYS A 58 0.70 -14.08 -7.66
C CYS A 58 2.03 -13.81 -8.39
N PRO A 59 2.04 -13.74 -9.75
CA PRO A 59 3.26 -13.75 -10.55
C PRO A 59 4.13 -12.49 -10.46
N GLU A 60 3.56 -11.35 -10.06
CA GLU A 60 4.26 -10.07 -9.93
C GLU A 60 4.38 -9.63 -8.44
N CYS A 61 4.38 -10.60 -7.52
CA CYS A 61 4.46 -10.36 -6.09
C CYS A 61 5.60 -11.13 -5.44
N PRO A 62 6.57 -10.49 -4.77
CA PRO A 62 7.67 -11.21 -4.11
C PRO A 62 7.22 -12.24 -3.09
N SER A 63 6.15 -11.96 -2.32
CA SER A 63 5.55 -12.94 -1.41
C SER A 63 4.96 -14.14 -2.15
N GLY A 64 4.29 -13.90 -3.28
CA GLY A 64 3.72 -14.95 -4.12
C GLY A 64 4.78 -15.81 -4.78
N LEU A 65 5.83 -15.19 -5.30
CA LEU A 65 6.98 -15.83 -5.92
C LEU A 65 7.93 -16.47 -4.90
N ARG A 66 7.80 -16.15 -3.61
CA ARG A 66 8.75 -16.51 -2.54
C ARG A 66 10.19 -16.11 -2.87
N ALA A 67 10.34 -14.94 -3.48
CA ALA A 67 11.59 -14.45 -4.07
C ALA A 67 12.28 -13.37 -3.22
N PHE A 68 12.02 -13.33 -1.91
CA PHE A 68 12.73 -12.42 -1.04
C PHE A 68 14.18 -12.83 -0.86
N THR A 69 15.10 -11.86 -0.96
CA THR A 69 16.50 -12.02 -0.53
C THR A 69 16.72 -11.52 0.91
N ARG A 70 15.69 -10.85 1.50
CA ARG A 70 15.65 -10.43 2.90
C ARG A 70 15.01 -11.47 3.81
N PRO A 71 15.22 -11.39 5.15
CA PRO A 71 14.51 -12.25 6.10
C PRO A 71 12.98 -12.14 5.97
N THR A 72 12.31 -13.25 6.28
CA THR A 72 10.84 -13.36 6.28
C THR A 72 10.34 -13.65 7.69
N GLY A 73 9.14 -13.16 8.05
CA GLY A 73 8.59 -13.36 9.38
C GLY A 73 7.36 -12.52 9.68
N ASN A 74 7.06 -12.38 10.96
CA ASN A 74 5.90 -11.67 11.49
C ASN A 74 6.33 -10.51 12.40
N LEU A 75 5.63 -9.40 12.28
CA LEU A 75 5.79 -8.23 13.13
C LEU A 75 5.40 -8.58 14.58
N ARG A 76 6.26 -8.32 15.53
CA ARG A 76 5.96 -8.51 16.95
C ARG A 76 5.03 -7.39 17.45
N ALA A 77 4.00 -7.77 18.18
CA ALA A 77 3.00 -6.79 18.68
C ALA A 77 3.58 -5.82 19.74
N ASP A 78 4.57 -6.23 20.52
CA ASP A 78 5.27 -5.36 21.47
C ASP A 78 6.11 -4.31 20.73
N PHE A 79 6.87 -4.72 19.71
CA PHE A 79 7.63 -3.83 18.85
C PHE A 79 6.70 -2.84 18.12
N PHE A 80 5.56 -3.32 17.60
CA PHE A 80 4.55 -2.47 16.99
C PHE A 80 4.06 -1.39 17.96
N ARG A 81 3.67 -1.78 19.20
CA ARG A 81 3.20 -0.83 20.20
C ARG A 81 4.25 0.20 20.56
N HIS A 82 5.51 -0.23 20.74
CA HIS A 82 6.62 0.67 21.00
C HIS A 82 6.83 1.69 19.87
N THR A 83 6.85 1.22 18.63
CA THR A 83 6.98 2.07 17.43
C THR A 83 5.83 3.08 17.33
N MET A 84 4.59 2.65 17.58
CA MET A 84 3.44 3.55 17.54
C MET A 84 3.43 4.56 18.70
N ALA A 85 3.98 4.23 19.86
CA ALA A 85 4.13 5.19 20.97
C ALA A 85 5.01 6.39 20.57
N GLU A 86 6.04 6.19 19.76
CA GLU A 86 6.88 7.27 19.24
C GLU A 86 6.16 8.09 18.15
N LEU A 87 5.41 7.44 17.26
CA LEU A 87 4.98 8.02 15.98
C LEU A 87 3.56 8.60 15.97
N HIS A 88 2.64 8.07 16.79
CA HIS A 88 1.19 8.32 16.65
C HIS A 88 0.79 9.79 16.72
N ARG A 89 1.56 10.63 17.43
CA ARG A 89 1.23 12.06 17.62
C ARG A 89 1.40 12.89 16.34
N ASP A 90 2.29 12.47 15.45
CA ASP A 90 2.62 13.15 14.19
C ASP A 90 2.02 12.43 12.97
N LEU A 91 1.69 11.13 13.12
CA LEU A 91 1.15 10.27 12.08
C LEU A 91 -0.37 10.47 11.91
N MET A 92 -0.85 10.47 10.68
CA MET A 92 -2.27 10.57 10.33
C MET A 92 -2.84 9.25 9.83
N VAL A 93 -2.08 8.55 8.98
CA VAL A 93 -2.51 7.33 8.29
C VAL A 93 -1.53 6.20 8.54
N LEU A 94 -2.03 5.06 8.99
CA LEU A 94 -1.28 3.83 9.11
C LEU A 94 -1.82 2.79 8.13
N ILE A 95 -0.94 2.31 7.25
CA ILE A 95 -1.24 1.31 6.23
C ILE A 95 -0.65 -0.02 6.69
N PHE A 96 -1.50 -1.01 6.93
CA PHE A 96 -1.10 -2.34 7.39
C PHE A 96 -0.90 -3.30 6.21
N TYR A 97 -0.12 -2.93 5.24
CA TYR A 97 0.40 -3.83 4.22
C TYR A 97 1.64 -3.27 3.55
N PHE A 98 2.51 -4.16 3.16
CA PHE A 98 3.65 -3.92 2.29
C PHE A 98 3.84 -5.13 1.39
N GLN A 99 4.17 -6.27 1.99
CA GLN A 99 4.18 -7.59 1.38
C GLN A 99 3.35 -8.54 2.26
N GLY A 100 3.11 -9.77 1.79
CA GLY A 100 2.34 -10.78 2.54
C GLY A 100 0.83 -10.54 2.58
N GLU A 101 0.16 -11.39 3.33
CA GLU A 101 -1.28 -11.32 3.60
C GLU A 101 -1.51 -10.99 5.09
N PRO A 102 -2.00 -9.80 5.44
CA PRO A 102 -2.11 -9.35 6.82
C PRO A 102 -2.95 -10.27 7.72
N PHE A 103 -3.99 -10.88 7.17
CA PHE A 103 -4.89 -11.76 7.94
C PHE A 103 -4.29 -13.13 8.30
N ILE A 104 -3.10 -13.47 7.82
CA ILE A 104 -2.32 -14.61 8.31
C ILE A 104 -1.69 -14.29 9.68
N HIS A 105 -1.44 -13.02 9.99
CA HIS A 105 -0.83 -12.65 11.24
C HIS A 105 -1.82 -12.78 12.41
N PRO A 106 -1.54 -13.59 13.45
CA PRO A 106 -2.52 -13.94 14.48
C PRO A 106 -3.00 -12.72 15.31
N GLN A 107 -2.15 -11.71 15.50
CA GLN A 107 -2.46 -10.51 16.27
C GLN A 107 -2.77 -9.29 15.40
N PHE A 108 -3.07 -9.49 14.12
CA PHE A 108 -3.26 -8.39 13.17
C PHE A 108 -4.39 -7.44 13.62
N LEU A 109 -5.56 -7.97 13.94
CA LEU A 109 -6.70 -7.16 14.36
C LEU A 109 -6.49 -6.46 15.71
N ASP A 110 -5.63 -6.99 16.59
CA ASP A 110 -5.25 -6.32 17.83
C ASP A 110 -4.37 -5.10 17.55
N MET A 111 -3.45 -5.20 16.59
CA MET A 111 -2.66 -4.05 16.13
C MET A 111 -3.55 -2.99 15.49
N VAL A 112 -4.57 -3.37 14.71
CA VAL A 112 -5.55 -2.43 14.15
C VAL A 112 -6.31 -1.71 15.26
N ARG A 113 -6.85 -2.43 16.25
CA ARG A 113 -7.54 -1.84 17.42
C ARG A 113 -6.64 -0.86 18.17
N HIS A 114 -5.38 -1.23 18.39
CA HIS A 114 -4.41 -0.34 19.06
C HIS A 114 -4.17 0.94 18.25
N ALA A 115 -3.93 0.84 16.94
CA ALA A 115 -3.75 2.01 16.08
C ALA A 115 -4.99 2.92 16.07
N ARG A 116 -6.17 2.31 16.05
CA ARG A 116 -7.45 3.03 16.11
C ARG A 116 -7.60 3.80 17.42
N ALA A 117 -7.26 3.17 18.56
CA ALA A 117 -7.27 3.83 19.88
C ALA A 117 -6.31 5.01 19.96
N LEU A 118 -5.22 5.03 19.20
CA LEU A 118 -4.29 6.15 19.05
C LEU A 118 -4.80 7.23 18.07
N GLY A 119 -6.02 7.10 17.56
CA GLY A 119 -6.63 8.07 16.65
C GLY A 119 -6.02 8.08 15.24
N LEU A 120 -5.44 6.97 14.78
CA LEU A 120 -4.92 6.84 13.42
C LEU A 120 -6.02 6.41 12.44
N TYR A 121 -5.94 6.89 11.21
CA TYR A 121 -6.73 6.35 10.10
C TYR A 121 -6.05 5.08 9.58
N THR A 122 -6.75 3.96 9.63
CA THR A 122 -6.16 2.64 9.38
C THR A 122 -6.64 2.05 8.06
N ILE A 123 -5.70 1.55 7.26
CA ILE A 123 -5.95 0.92 5.96
C ILE A 123 -5.26 -0.42 5.91
N THR A 124 -5.92 -1.43 5.33
CA THR A 124 -5.24 -2.66 4.93
C THR A 124 -5.71 -3.15 3.56
N SER A 125 -4.93 -4.05 2.97
CA SER A 125 -5.27 -4.79 1.76
C SER A 125 -5.15 -6.28 2.04
N THR A 126 -6.07 -7.06 1.46
CA THR A 126 -6.15 -8.52 1.63
C THR A 126 -6.48 -9.20 0.32
N ASN A 127 -6.11 -10.46 0.20
CA ASN A 127 -6.56 -11.34 -0.87
C ASN A 127 -7.97 -11.92 -0.64
N GLY A 128 -8.56 -11.67 0.54
CA GLY A 128 -9.95 -11.98 0.85
C GLY A 128 -10.28 -13.40 1.29
N HIS A 129 -9.28 -14.29 1.50
CA HIS A 129 -9.51 -15.71 1.78
C HIS A 129 -9.77 -16.07 3.26
N PHE A 130 -9.64 -15.10 4.18
CA PHE A 130 -9.65 -15.35 5.62
C PHE A 130 -10.93 -14.88 6.34
N PHE A 131 -12.00 -14.56 5.60
CA PHE A 131 -13.25 -14.06 6.19
C PHE A 131 -14.29 -15.16 6.37
N ASP A 132 -14.06 -16.04 7.36
CA ASP A 132 -15.14 -16.78 7.99
C ASP A 132 -16.05 -15.81 8.78
N ASP A 133 -17.09 -16.31 9.41
CA ASP A 133 -18.07 -15.48 10.12
C ASP A 133 -17.44 -14.72 11.30
N GLU A 134 -16.58 -15.40 12.06
CA GLU A 134 -15.90 -14.81 13.22
C GLU A 134 -14.89 -13.74 12.81
N THR A 135 -14.03 -14.02 11.83
CA THR A 135 -13.03 -13.07 11.34
C THR A 135 -13.68 -11.85 10.71
N ALA A 136 -14.77 -12.05 9.95
CA ALA A 136 -15.54 -10.93 9.37
C ALA A 136 -16.12 -10.03 10.47
N ARG A 137 -16.74 -10.60 11.51
CA ARG A 137 -17.25 -9.88 12.67
C ARG A 137 -16.14 -9.10 13.37
N LYS A 138 -15.06 -9.79 13.76
CA LYS A 138 -13.90 -9.18 14.44
C LYS A 138 -13.26 -8.06 13.62
N THR A 139 -13.24 -8.17 12.29
CA THR A 139 -12.73 -7.12 11.40
C THR A 139 -13.58 -5.87 11.46
N VAL A 140 -14.92 -6.00 11.44
CA VAL A 140 -15.83 -4.86 11.59
C VAL A 140 -15.70 -4.23 12.99
N GLU A 141 -15.58 -5.04 14.04
CA GLU A 141 -15.42 -4.59 15.42
C GLU A 141 -14.05 -3.93 15.68
N SER A 142 -13.02 -4.26 14.90
CA SER A 142 -11.66 -3.73 15.10
C SER A 142 -11.54 -2.22 14.91
N GLY A 143 -12.52 -1.60 14.25
CA GLY A 143 -12.49 -0.19 13.91
C GLY A 143 -11.56 0.14 12.75
N LEU A 144 -11.16 -0.85 11.96
CA LEU A 144 -10.46 -0.63 10.68
C LEU A 144 -11.26 0.34 9.81
N ASP A 145 -10.59 1.35 9.25
CA ASP A 145 -11.30 2.37 8.49
C ASP A 145 -11.53 1.96 7.03
N ARG A 146 -10.56 1.29 6.43
CA ARG A 146 -10.64 0.88 5.04
C ARG A 146 -10.02 -0.49 4.83
N LEU A 147 -10.78 -1.36 4.18
CA LEU A 147 -10.36 -2.69 3.75
C LEU A 147 -10.39 -2.79 2.23
N ILE A 148 -9.23 -2.99 1.63
CA ILE A 148 -9.08 -3.24 0.19
C ILE A 148 -9.07 -4.76 0.00
N ILE A 149 -10.04 -5.28 -0.75
CA ILE A 149 -10.13 -6.68 -1.13
C ILE A 149 -9.70 -6.79 -2.59
N SER A 150 -8.64 -7.53 -2.85
CA SER A 150 -8.11 -7.73 -4.19
C SER A 150 -8.98 -8.71 -4.98
N LEU A 151 -9.57 -8.25 -6.08
CA LEU A 151 -10.45 -9.03 -6.94
C LEU A 151 -10.03 -8.85 -8.40
N ASP A 152 -9.18 -9.75 -8.90
CA ASP A 152 -8.52 -9.61 -10.21
C ASP A 152 -9.13 -10.53 -11.29
N GLY A 153 -10.41 -10.86 -11.16
CA GLY A 153 -11.20 -11.62 -12.12
C GLY A 153 -12.63 -11.77 -11.67
N ALA A 154 -13.57 -11.86 -12.58
CA ALA A 154 -14.99 -12.05 -12.35
C ALA A 154 -15.42 -13.51 -12.54
N THR A 155 -14.60 -14.33 -13.17
CA THR A 155 -14.73 -15.79 -13.27
C THR A 155 -13.56 -16.45 -12.53
N GLN A 156 -13.73 -17.71 -12.09
CA GLN A 156 -12.63 -18.44 -11.44
C GLN A 156 -11.43 -18.59 -12.38
N GLU A 157 -11.69 -18.87 -13.64
CA GLU A 157 -10.64 -19.03 -14.66
C GLU A 157 -9.80 -17.76 -14.80
N THR A 158 -10.40 -16.60 -15.00
CA THR A 158 -9.71 -15.32 -15.14
C THR A 158 -9.04 -14.90 -13.83
N TYR A 159 -9.72 -15.08 -12.70
CA TYR A 159 -9.21 -14.74 -11.38
C TYR A 159 -7.91 -15.49 -11.07
N GLU A 160 -7.85 -16.80 -11.35
CA GLU A 160 -6.72 -17.65 -11.01
C GLU A 160 -5.50 -17.42 -11.92
N GLN A 161 -5.68 -16.83 -13.11
CA GLN A 161 -4.55 -16.45 -13.97
C GLN A 161 -3.58 -15.47 -13.30
N TYR A 162 -4.10 -14.62 -12.41
CA TYR A 162 -3.25 -13.72 -11.62
C TYR A 162 -3.18 -14.12 -10.14
N ARG A 163 -4.30 -14.53 -9.53
CA ARG A 163 -4.39 -14.94 -8.12
C ARG A 163 -4.19 -16.45 -7.96
N ILE A 164 -3.03 -16.94 -8.41
CA ILE A 164 -2.72 -18.39 -8.44
C ILE A 164 -2.91 -19.00 -7.05
N GLY A 165 -3.75 -20.06 -7.01
CA GLY A 165 -4.15 -20.76 -5.79
C GLY A 165 -5.29 -20.09 -5.03
N GLY A 166 -5.88 -19.03 -5.57
CA GLY A 166 -7.04 -18.35 -4.99
C GLY A 166 -8.37 -18.92 -5.48
N ARG A 167 -9.42 -18.72 -4.66
CA ARG A 167 -10.79 -19.12 -4.98
C ARG A 167 -11.71 -17.91 -4.97
N LEU A 168 -12.26 -17.56 -6.13
CA LEU A 168 -13.14 -16.39 -6.32
C LEU A 168 -14.34 -16.43 -5.39
N GLU A 169 -15.06 -17.57 -5.31
CA GLU A 169 -16.25 -17.69 -4.46
C GLU A 169 -15.92 -17.50 -2.96
N THR A 170 -14.75 -17.93 -2.50
CA THR A 170 -14.30 -17.70 -1.12
C THR A 170 -14.16 -16.20 -0.83
N VAL A 171 -13.61 -15.43 -1.78
CA VAL A 171 -13.45 -13.98 -1.66
C VAL A 171 -14.80 -13.27 -1.66
N LEU A 172 -15.71 -13.64 -2.57
CA LEU A 172 -17.05 -13.06 -2.66
C LEU A 172 -17.90 -13.40 -1.43
N ALA A 173 -17.86 -14.65 -0.95
CA ALA A 173 -18.54 -15.06 0.28
C ALA A 173 -18.00 -14.30 1.50
N GLY A 174 -16.67 -14.13 1.60
CA GLY A 174 -16.04 -13.33 2.65
C GLY A 174 -16.47 -11.87 2.62
N ALA A 175 -16.53 -11.26 1.44
CA ALA A 175 -16.99 -9.88 1.28
C ALA A 175 -18.48 -9.72 1.68
N ARG A 176 -19.35 -10.69 1.32
CA ARG A 176 -20.77 -10.70 1.73
C ARG A 176 -20.89 -10.78 3.26
N ARG A 177 -20.07 -11.61 3.95
CA ARG A 177 -20.04 -11.68 5.42
C ARG A 177 -19.62 -10.34 6.05
N LEU A 178 -18.61 -9.68 5.51
CA LEU A 178 -18.22 -8.34 5.98
C LEU A 178 -19.36 -7.32 5.84
N VAL A 179 -20.05 -7.30 4.71
CA VAL A 179 -21.22 -6.43 4.48
C VAL A 179 -22.36 -6.79 5.45
N HIS A 180 -22.63 -8.08 5.67
CA HIS A 180 -23.62 -8.56 6.64
C HIS A 180 -23.31 -8.05 8.05
N TRP A 181 -22.07 -8.21 8.54
CA TRP A 181 -21.68 -7.78 9.87
C TRP A 181 -21.67 -6.24 10.01
N LYS A 182 -21.27 -5.49 8.97
CA LYS A 182 -21.42 -4.03 8.96
C LYS A 182 -22.88 -3.62 9.22
N LYS A 183 -23.83 -4.22 8.49
CA LYS A 183 -25.26 -3.94 8.63
C LYS A 183 -25.76 -4.34 10.01
N ARG A 184 -25.45 -5.56 10.46
CA ARG A 184 -25.91 -6.11 11.74
C ARG A 184 -25.43 -5.31 12.95
N LEU A 185 -24.19 -4.77 12.89
CA LEU A 185 -23.60 -3.98 13.97
C LEU A 185 -23.85 -2.47 13.81
N GLY A 186 -24.60 -2.03 12.79
CA GLY A 186 -24.83 -0.61 12.51
C GLY A 186 -23.52 0.18 12.25
N LYS A 187 -22.49 -0.46 11.67
CA LYS A 187 -21.18 0.15 11.45
C LYS A 187 -21.02 0.61 10.00
N HIS A 188 -20.45 1.79 9.82
CA HIS A 188 -20.05 2.30 8.50
C HIS A 188 -18.62 1.88 8.10
N HIS A 189 -17.86 1.35 9.05
CA HIS A 189 -16.49 0.89 8.86
C HIS A 189 -16.40 -0.64 8.99
N PRO A 190 -15.39 -1.23 8.32
CA PRO A 190 -14.50 -0.64 7.34
C PRO A 190 -15.21 -0.27 6.04
N ARG A 191 -14.72 0.78 5.35
CA ARG A 191 -15.08 0.99 3.95
C ARG A 191 -14.50 -0.14 3.12
N LEU A 192 -15.35 -0.91 2.47
CA LEU A 192 -14.97 -2.07 1.67
C LEU A 192 -14.71 -1.66 0.23
N VAL A 193 -13.53 -1.98 -0.28
CA VAL A 193 -13.13 -1.60 -1.64
C VAL A 193 -12.72 -2.86 -2.41
N PHE A 194 -13.41 -3.20 -3.48
CA PHE A 194 -12.86 -4.13 -4.46
C PHE A 194 -11.80 -3.42 -5.28
N GLN A 195 -10.59 -3.94 -5.29
CA GLN A 195 -9.51 -3.44 -6.12
C GLN A 195 -9.14 -4.46 -7.16
N MET A 196 -9.30 -4.09 -8.42
CA MET A 196 -8.86 -4.89 -9.57
C MET A 196 -7.55 -4.32 -10.11
N LEU A 197 -6.54 -5.16 -10.18
CA LEU A 197 -5.33 -4.89 -10.92
C LEU A 197 -5.60 -5.27 -12.38
N VAL A 198 -5.72 -4.27 -13.25
CA VAL A 198 -6.05 -4.50 -14.66
C VAL A 198 -4.81 -5.04 -15.38
N VAL A 199 -4.93 -6.26 -15.85
CA VAL A 199 -3.95 -6.98 -16.69
C VAL A 199 -4.64 -7.52 -17.93
N ARG A 200 -3.88 -7.90 -18.96
CA ARG A 200 -4.46 -8.38 -20.23
C ARG A 200 -5.48 -9.52 -20.05
N PRO A 201 -5.23 -10.55 -19.20
CA PRO A 201 -6.20 -11.63 -19.03
C PRO A 201 -7.56 -11.20 -18.48
N ASN A 202 -7.65 -10.09 -17.73
CA ASN A 202 -8.87 -9.67 -17.03
C ASN A 202 -9.44 -8.33 -17.52
N GLU A 203 -8.79 -7.62 -18.44
CA GLU A 203 -9.21 -6.28 -18.85
C GLU A 203 -10.61 -6.21 -19.48
N HIS A 204 -11.13 -7.32 -19.98
CA HIS A 204 -12.47 -7.44 -20.54
C HIS A 204 -13.57 -7.59 -19.47
N GLU A 205 -13.23 -7.91 -18.22
CA GLU A 205 -14.16 -8.17 -17.12
C GLU A 205 -14.42 -6.94 -16.21
N ILE A 206 -13.98 -5.75 -16.58
CA ILE A 206 -14.10 -4.53 -15.74
C ILE A 206 -15.56 -4.26 -15.34
N GLU A 207 -16.50 -4.35 -16.29
CA GLU A 207 -17.93 -4.09 -16.00
C GLU A 207 -18.54 -5.19 -15.13
N GLU A 208 -18.08 -6.42 -15.31
CA GLU A 208 -18.49 -7.56 -14.50
C GLU A 208 -18.02 -7.43 -13.05
N ILE A 209 -16.79 -6.97 -12.82
CA ILE A 209 -16.30 -6.62 -11.47
C ILE A 209 -17.17 -5.55 -10.82
N ARG A 210 -17.62 -4.54 -11.59
CA ARG A 210 -18.53 -3.51 -11.08
C ARG A 210 -19.91 -4.09 -10.75
N ARG A 211 -20.40 -5.05 -11.52
CA ARG A 211 -21.63 -5.77 -11.23
C ARG A 211 -21.52 -6.57 -9.94
N LEU A 212 -20.47 -7.40 -9.81
CA LEU A 212 -20.18 -8.17 -8.61
C LEU A 212 -20.06 -7.30 -7.36
N ALA A 213 -19.48 -6.12 -7.49
CA ALA A 213 -19.37 -5.16 -6.39
C ALA A 213 -20.73 -4.67 -5.90
N ARG A 214 -21.64 -4.33 -6.84
CA ARG A 214 -23.02 -3.93 -6.51
C ARG A 214 -23.78 -5.07 -5.85
N GLU A 215 -23.71 -6.28 -6.39
CA GLU A 215 -24.38 -7.47 -5.86
C GLU A 215 -23.86 -7.87 -4.47
N THR A 216 -22.58 -7.74 -4.24
CA THR A 216 -21.95 -8.01 -2.96
C THR A 216 -22.25 -6.92 -1.92
N GLY A 217 -22.47 -5.67 -2.38
CA GLY A 217 -22.74 -4.52 -1.52
C GLY A 217 -21.47 -3.86 -0.95
N VAL A 218 -20.33 -4.00 -1.62
CA VAL A 218 -19.09 -3.27 -1.25
C VAL A 218 -19.21 -1.80 -1.61
N ASP A 219 -18.50 -0.95 -0.90
CA ASP A 219 -18.67 0.50 -0.96
C ASP A 219 -18.03 1.15 -2.20
N GLU A 220 -17.04 0.50 -2.83
CA GLU A 220 -16.25 1.12 -3.90
C GLU A 220 -15.53 0.07 -4.77
N VAL A 221 -15.35 0.38 -6.06
CA VAL A 221 -14.44 -0.36 -6.96
C VAL A 221 -13.29 0.55 -7.37
N ARG A 222 -12.06 0.04 -7.27
CA ARG A 222 -10.86 0.71 -7.77
C ARG A 222 -10.15 -0.12 -8.82
N LEU A 223 -9.86 0.51 -9.94
CA LEU A 223 -9.05 -0.08 -11.00
C LEU A 223 -7.62 0.45 -10.87
N LYS A 224 -6.64 -0.46 -10.87
CA LYS A 224 -5.21 -0.16 -10.75
C LYS A 224 -4.45 -0.68 -11.96
N THR A 225 -3.43 0.06 -12.36
CA THR A 225 -2.47 -0.39 -13.37
C THR A 225 -1.46 -1.35 -12.77
N ALA A 226 -1.12 -2.44 -13.46
CA ALA A 226 -0.11 -3.39 -13.03
C ALA A 226 1.30 -2.81 -13.14
N GLN A 227 2.15 -3.11 -12.15
CA GLN A 227 3.59 -3.03 -12.29
C GLN A 227 4.10 -4.43 -12.67
N VAL A 228 4.79 -4.52 -13.79
CA VAL A 228 5.38 -5.75 -14.29
C VAL A 228 6.89 -5.65 -14.19
N TYR A 229 7.56 -6.67 -13.64
CA TYR A 229 9.02 -6.62 -13.42
C TYR A 229 9.79 -6.66 -14.72
N ASP A 230 9.53 -7.68 -15.54
CA ASP A 230 10.13 -7.77 -16.86
C ASP A 230 9.18 -7.25 -17.94
N TYR A 231 9.22 -5.94 -18.15
CA TYR A 231 8.39 -5.26 -19.15
C TYR A 231 9.16 -4.96 -20.44
N ARG A 232 10.51 -4.93 -20.42
CA ARG A 232 11.32 -4.39 -21.53
C ARG A 232 11.20 -5.19 -22.82
N HIS A 233 10.96 -6.49 -22.72
CA HIS A 233 10.79 -7.39 -23.86
C HIS A 233 9.31 -7.71 -24.14
N GLY A 234 8.41 -6.94 -23.53
CA GLY A 234 6.98 -7.27 -23.51
C GLY A 234 6.65 -8.27 -22.40
N ASN A 235 5.39 -8.30 -21.98
CA ASN A 235 4.92 -9.23 -20.96
C ASN A 235 3.44 -9.52 -21.19
N PRO A 236 2.98 -10.77 -21.08
CA PRO A 236 1.59 -11.16 -21.31
C PRO A 236 0.59 -10.49 -20.34
N LEU A 237 1.04 -9.96 -19.21
CA LEU A 237 0.21 -9.22 -18.26
C LEU A 237 -0.01 -7.76 -18.65
N ILE A 238 0.75 -7.20 -19.60
CA ILE A 238 0.55 -5.80 -20.03
C ILE A 238 -0.80 -5.69 -20.75
N PRO A 239 -1.76 -4.88 -20.23
CA PRO A 239 -3.06 -4.74 -20.84
C PRO A 239 -2.99 -4.07 -22.23
N THR A 240 -3.94 -4.43 -23.10
CA THR A 240 -4.13 -3.77 -24.40
C THR A 240 -4.87 -2.44 -24.25
N LEU A 241 -5.69 -2.33 -23.21
CA LEU A 241 -6.38 -1.06 -22.89
C LEU A 241 -5.34 -0.02 -22.44
N GLU A 242 -5.05 0.92 -23.32
CA GLU A 242 -3.98 1.90 -23.15
C GLU A 242 -4.05 2.69 -21.83
N ARG A 243 -5.26 3.06 -21.40
CA ARG A 243 -5.50 3.79 -20.14
C ARG A 243 -5.03 3.04 -18.89
N PHE A 244 -4.94 1.69 -18.95
CA PHE A 244 -4.50 0.85 -17.84
C PHE A 244 -3.08 0.32 -18.02
N SER A 245 -2.42 0.54 -19.17
CA SER A 245 -1.03 0.18 -19.37
C SER A 245 -0.08 1.24 -18.80
N ARG A 246 0.88 0.82 -17.98
CA ARG A 246 2.03 1.66 -17.55
C ARG A 246 3.09 1.78 -18.63
N TYR A 247 3.04 0.91 -19.63
CA TYR A 247 4.09 0.70 -20.61
C TYR A 247 3.60 1.01 -22.02
N ARG A 248 4.52 1.35 -22.89
CA ARG A 248 4.30 1.54 -24.33
C ARG A 248 5.35 0.78 -25.12
N PRO A 249 5.01 0.20 -26.28
CA PRO A 249 5.99 -0.35 -27.20
C PRO A 249 6.82 0.76 -27.83
N ASN A 250 8.07 0.45 -28.11
CA ASN A 250 8.99 1.30 -28.86
C ASN A 250 9.13 0.77 -30.30
N PRO A 251 9.62 1.57 -31.26
CA PRO A 251 9.81 1.13 -32.66
C PRO A 251 10.76 -0.05 -32.83
N ASP A 252 11.70 -0.23 -31.90
CA ASP A 252 12.69 -1.33 -31.91
C ASP A 252 12.13 -2.64 -31.28
N GLY A 253 10.84 -2.70 -30.97
CA GLY A 253 10.19 -3.85 -30.33
C GLY A 253 10.39 -3.94 -28.82
N SER A 254 11.20 -3.10 -28.22
CA SER A 254 11.30 -3.00 -26.75
C SER A 254 10.12 -2.26 -26.14
N TRP A 255 9.99 -2.27 -24.80
CA TRP A 255 8.96 -1.55 -24.10
C TRP A 255 9.56 -0.57 -23.09
N SER A 256 8.91 0.56 -22.92
CA SER A 256 9.30 1.60 -21.97
C SER A 256 8.14 2.02 -21.08
N VAL A 257 8.44 2.58 -19.90
CA VAL A 257 7.43 3.20 -19.03
C VAL A 257 6.89 4.44 -19.73
N LYS A 258 5.55 4.57 -19.80
CA LYS A 258 4.87 5.68 -20.53
C LYS A 258 5.26 7.07 -20.05
N ARG A 259 5.56 7.21 -18.76
CA ARG A 259 5.79 8.52 -18.15
C ARG A 259 7.23 8.64 -17.68
N ALA A 260 7.97 9.56 -18.26
CA ALA A 260 9.22 10.02 -17.66
C ALA A 260 8.93 10.65 -16.29
N LEU A 261 9.66 10.22 -15.27
CA LEU A 261 9.52 10.76 -13.93
C LEU A 261 10.41 11.99 -13.77
N ALA A 262 9.83 13.07 -13.30
CA ALA A 262 10.61 14.23 -12.89
C ALA A 262 11.49 13.91 -11.67
N ASN A 263 12.62 14.61 -11.54
CA ASN A 263 13.58 14.44 -10.44
C ASN A 263 13.05 14.99 -9.12
N HIS A 264 11.94 14.45 -8.68
CA HIS A 264 11.34 14.68 -7.35
C HIS A 264 10.37 13.57 -6.99
N CYS A 265 10.11 13.36 -5.69
CA CYS A 265 9.17 12.36 -5.23
C CYS A 265 8.50 12.81 -3.93
N TRP A 266 7.22 13.14 -3.96
CA TRP A 266 6.44 13.52 -2.79
C TRP A 266 6.44 12.43 -1.69
N LYS A 267 6.41 11.15 -2.09
CA LYS A 267 6.40 10.03 -1.12
C LYS A 267 7.56 10.09 -0.13
N LEU A 268 8.74 10.51 -0.54
CA LEU A 268 9.92 10.60 0.35
C LEU A 268 9.84 11.70 1.41
N TRP A 269 8.88 12.60 1.31
CA TRP A 269 8.66 13.66 2.30
C TRP A 269 7.53 13.37 3.25
N HIS A 270 6.53 12.57 2.85
CA HIS A 270 5.34 12.33 3.65
C HIS A 270 5.13 10.88 4.06
N ALA A 271 5.88 9.92 3.51
CA ALA A 271 5.64 8.50 3.75
C ALA A 271 6.93 7.67 3.76
N CYS A 272 6.87 6.53 4.41
CA CYS A 272 7.88 5.47 4.35
C CYS A 272 7.23 4.10 4.60
N VAL A 273 8.06 3.05 4.59
CA VAL A 273 7.65 1.70 4.97
C VAL A 273 8.52 1.19 6.11
N ILE A 274 7.91 0.50 7.06
CA ILE A 274 8.58 -0.24 8.13
C ILE A 274 8.32 -1.72 7.87
N THR A 275 9.36 -2.52 7.69
CA THR A 275 9.26 -3.97 7.51
C THR A 275 8.93 -4.67 8.83
N TRP A 276 8.53 -5.93 8.76
CA TRP A 276 8.15 -6.74 9.93
C TRP A 276 9.25 -6.83 11.00
N ASP A 277 10.52 -6.73 10.60
CA ASP A 277 11.71 -6.80 11.47
C ASP A 277 12.25 -5.43 11.89
N GLY A 278 11.56 -4.33 11.54
CA GLY A 278 11.88 -2.97 11.98
C GLY A 278 12.82 -2.19 11.08
N VAL A 279 13.18 -2.71 9.90
CA VAL A 279 13.96 -1.96 8.92
C VAL A 279 13.08 -0.89 8.26
N VAL A 280 13.58 0.33 8.17
CA VAL A 280 12.90 1.44 7.48
C VAL A 280 13.40 1.50 6.04
N VAL A 281 12.47 1.52 5.08
CA VAL A 281 12.76 1.67 3.64
C VAL A 281 12.02 2.88 3.06
N PRO A 282 12.54 3.49 1.97
CA PRO A 282 12.05 4.79 1.49
C PRO A 282 10.63 4.75 0.94
N CYS A 283 10.23 3.66 0.32
CA CYS A 283 8.89 3.53 -0.26
C CYS A 283 8.51 2.07 -0.59
N CYS A 284 7.25 1.86 -1.00
CA CYS A 284 6.69 0.54 -1.32
C CYS A 284 7.26 -0.10 -2.62
N PHE A 285 8.13 0.56 -3.36
CA PHE A 285 8.82 -0.04 -4.50
C PHE A 285 10.09 -0.80 -4.08
N ASP A 286 10.62 -0.53 -2.89
CA ASP A 286 11.76 -1.26 -2.32
C ASP A 286 11.30 -2.54 -1.59
N LYS A 287 10.68 -3.46 -2.34
CA LYS A 287 10.02 -4.66 -1.78
C LYS A 287 10.98 -5.61 -1.07
N ASP A 288 12.25 -5.59 -1.46
CA ASP A 288 13.30 -6.46 -0.89
C ASP A 288 14.21 -5.73 0.11
N ALA A 289 13.85 -4.50 0.51
CA ALA A 289 14.57 -3.68 1.48
C ALA A 289 16.07 -3.49 1.15
N ARG A 290 16.37 -3.19 -0.12
CA ARG A 290 17.74 -2.93 -0.59
C ARG A 290 18.24 -1.55 -0.20
N HIS A 291 17.35 -0.56 -0.15
CA HIS A 291 17.64 0.82 0.26
C HIS A 291 17.26 1.03 1.72
N ARG A 292 18.02 0.44 2.64
CA ARG A 292 17.74 0.54 4.07
C ARG A 292 18.07 1.94 4.59
N MET A 293 17.10 2.61 5.19
CA MET A 293 17.27 3.91 5.84
C MET A 293 17.76 3.75 7.30
N GLY A 294 17.66 2.57 7.86
CA GLY A 294 18.11 2.16 9.18
C GLY A 294 17.18 1.13 9.83
N ASP A 295 17.51 0.78 11.08
CA ASP A 295 16.80 -0.23 11.87
C ASP A 295 16.29 0.39 13.17
N LEU A 296 14.98 0.29 13.42
CA LEU A 296 14.31 0.81 14.61
C LEU A 296 14.63 0.05 15.90
N LYS A 297 15.28 -1.11 15.80
CA LYS A 297 15.79 -1.81 16.98
C LYS A 297 16.93 -1.06 17.67
N ASN A 298 17.67 -0.26 16.89
CA ASN A 298 18.90 0.39 17.34
C ASN A 298 18.80 1.93 17.35
N ASN A 299 17.75 2.49 16.74
CA ASN A 299 17.62 3.93 16.53
C ASN A 299 16.19 4.40 16.71
N SER A 300 15.99 5.64 17.18
CA SER A 300 14.66 6.27 17.12
C SER A 300 14.27 6.55 15.69
N PHE A 301 12.98 6.52 15.41
CA PHE A 301 12.46 6.83 14.07
C PHE A 301 12.86 8.24 13.61
N ARG A 302 12.83 9.21 14.53
CA ARG A 302 13.22 10.60 14.24
C ARG A 302 14.67 10.71 13.78
N ALA A 303 15.59 9.98 14.45
CA ALA A 303 17.00 9.95 14.07
C ALA A 303 17.19 9.37 12.65
N LEU A 304 16.49 8.28 12.32
CA LEU A 304 16.55 7.68 11.00
C LEU A 304 15.98 8.62 9.93
N TRP A 305 14.79 9.22 10.17
CA TRP A 305 14.10 10.07 9.19
C TRP A 305 14.88 11.33 8.78
N HIS A 306 15.62 11.89 9.72
CA HIS A 306 16.51 13.04 9.49
C HIS A 306 17.97 12.63 9.26
N GLY A 307 18.25 11.33 9.29
CA GLY A 307 19.60 10.78 9.17
C GLY A 307 20.20 10.89 7.77
N GLU A 308 21.49 10.56 7.71
CA GLU A 308 22.28 10.65 6.49
C GLU A 308 21.75 9.76 5.36
N PRO A 309 21.30 8.48 5.58
CA PRO A 309 20.77 7.65 4.51
C PRO A 309 19.58 8.29 3.79
N TYR A 310 18.64 8.89 4.54
CA TYR A 310 17.51 9.61 3.95
C TYR A 310 17.93 10.87 3.20
N ARG A 311 18.89 11.64 3.74
CA ARG A 311 19.41 12.84 3.05
C ARG A 311 20.03 12.48 1.71
N GLN A 312 20.88 11.45 1.70
CA GLN A 312 21.53 10.97 0.48
C GLN A 312 20.52 10.47 -0.53
N PHE A 313 19.53 9.66 -0.10
CA PHE A 313 18.51 9.15 -0.99
C PHE A 313 17.63 10.25 -1.58
N ARG A 314 17.23 11.25 -0.77
CA ARG A 314 16.51 12.44 -1.25
C ARG A 314 17.34 13.26 -2.24
N SER A 315 18.64 13.43 -1.99
CA SER A 315 19.57 14.11 -2.91
C SER A 315 19.70 13.35 -4.24
N ALA A 316 19.85 12.03 -4.18
CA ALA A 316 19.95 11.19 -5.38
C ALA A 316 18.68 11.30 -6.26
N ILE A 317 17.49 11.35 -5.66
CA ILE A 317 16.23 11.58 -6.39
C ILE A 317 16.24 12.93 -7.13
N LEU A 318 16.77 13.98 -6.51
CA LEU A 318 16.81 15.33 -7.12
C LEU A 318 17.85 15.43 -8.25
N GLN A 319 18.90 14.62 -8.20
CA GLN A 319 19.96 14.58 -9.21
C GLN A 319 19.62 13.71 -10.41
N GLY A 320 18.95 12.57 -10.20
CA GLY A 320 18.61 11.64 -11.28
C GLY A 320 17.80 10.46 -10.78
N ARG A 321 16.48 10.62 -10.77
CA ARG A 321 15.56 9.59 -10.30
C ARG A 321 15.59 8.33 -11.15
N ASP A 322 15.87 8.46 -12.41
CA ASP A 322 16.03 7.39 -13.41
C ASP A 322 17.25 6.49 -13.16
N LYS A 323 18.22 6.96 -12.36
CA LYS A 323 19.41 6.19 -11.96
C LYS A 323 19.21 5.29 -10.76
N ILE A 324 18.06 5.39 -10.08
CA ILE A 324 17.73 4.61 -8.90
C ILE A 324 16.87 3.42 -9.34
N ASP A 325 17.36 2.20 -9.10
CA ASP A 325 16.75 0.94 -9.57
C ASP A 325 15.25 0.83 -9.26
N ILE A 326 14.83 1.05 -8.01
CA ILE A 326 13.43 0.99 -7.61
C ILE A 326 12.56 2.11 -8.22
N CYS A 327 13.17 3.14 -8.79
CA CYS A 327 12.47 4.24 -9.44
C CYS A 327 12.31 4.05 -10.95
N THR A 328 13.12 3.19 -11.60
CA THR A 328 13.09 3.00 -13.06
C THR A 328 11.76 2.46 -13.57
N ASN A 329 11.05 1.67 -12.77
CA ASN A 329 9.73 1.11 -13.06
C ASN A 329 8.61 1.75 -12.20
N CYS A 330 8.83 2.96 -11.67
CA CYS A 330 7.86 3.66 -10.85
C CYS A 330 7.06 4.66 -11.68
N THR A 331 5.76 4.79 -11.41
CA THR A 331 4.88 5.79 -12.04
C THR A 331 4.28 6.78 -11.03
N GLU A 332 4.76 6.75 -9.77
CA GLU A 332 4.15 7.44 -8.65
C GLU A 332 5.04 8.53 -8.04
N GLY A 333 4.49 9.33 -7.15
CA GLY A 333 5.23 10.30 -6.34
C GLY A 333 5.51 11.65 -7.01
N CYS A 334 5.06 11.87 -8.24
CA CYS A 334 5.23 13.18 -8.92
C CYS A 334 4.14 14.20 -8.58
N ARG A 335 3.05 13.75 -7.95
CA ARG A 335 1.95 14.61 -7.51
C ARG A 335 1.80 14.53 -6.00
N VAL A 336 1.45 15.66 -5.39
CA VAL A 336 1.02 15.70 -3.99
C VAL A 336 -0.37 15.05 -3.93
N TRP A 337 -0.55 13.97 -3.15
CA TRP A 337 -1.82 13.25 -3.00
C TRP A 337 -2.38 12.61 -4.31
N GLY A 338 -1.54 12.36 -5.31
CA GLY A 338 -1.91 11.71 -6.58
C GLY A 338 -1.75 10.19 -6.57
#